data_4a772bfb15ef5c693b194c6e238552c3
#
_entry.id   4a772bfb15ef5c693b194c6e238552c3
#
_cell.length_a   1.000
_cell.length_b   1.000
_cell.length_c   1.000
_cell.angle_alpha   90.00
_cell.angle_beta   90.00
_cell.angle_gamma   90.00
#
_symmetry.space_group_name_H-M   'P 1'
#
loop_
_entity.id
_entity.type
_entity.pdbx_description
1 polymer ?
#
loop_
_entity_poly.entity_id
_entity_poly.type
_entity_poly.pdbx_seq_one_letter_code
_entity_poly.pdbx_strand_id
1 'polypeptide(L)'
;MQKGTCRQRGRGQWRFGTAFSEGINLKTLVIVSHPDIEKSNTQQFLKASAATLSQVAWHHLDVNLPFDVPAEQHAIQAADRIVFQFPLYWYMAPASLHQWLTEVWLKQFVYDAHGGLLRGKSLGLVVSFSQPEAAYQLGGKVGFSLSQFLTPYAALAEKTGLDLLAPLTISQFANQTDMAHQQLLVRYQQYLTLVHPDDPDEQAQWYIDRLQANPETSMLADQLAAQTDEIDRLRLTLHELKAGESE
;
A
#
# COMPACT_ATOMS: atom_id res chain seq x y z
N MET A 1 -18.19 35.11 29.91
CA MET A 1 -19.16 34.17 29.34
C MET A 1 -19.19 34.35 27.83
N GLN A 2 -18.45 33.55 27.10
CA GLN A 2 -18.55 33.46 25.64
C GLN A 2 -18.67 31.98 25.28
N LYS A 3 -19.78 31.63 24.65
CA LYS A 3 -20.14 30.28 24.23
C LYS A 3 -19.37 29.96 22.94
N GLY A 4 -18.50 28.94 22.99
CA GLY A 4 -17.86 28.39 21.82
C GLY A 4 -18.83 27.55 21.01
N THR A 5 -19.12 27.95 19.79
CA THR A 5 -19.91 27.22 18.80
C THR A 5 -19.08 26.10 18.19
N CYS A 6 -19.50 24.87 18.43
CA CYS A 6 -19.01 23.68 17.76
C CYS A 6 -19.41 23.76 16.27
N ARG A 7 -18.43 23.86 15.37
CA ARG A 7 -18.66 23.74 13.92
C ARG A 7 -18.77 22.27 13.54
N GLN A 8 -19.97 21.85 13.18
CA GLN A 8 -20.22 20.58 12.49
C GLN A 8 -19.46 20.62 11.14
N ARG A 9 -18.56 19.66 10.94
CA ARG A 9 -17.97 19.39 9.61
C ARG A 9 -19.05 18.79 8.72
N GLY A 10 -19.38 19.50 7.64
CA GLY A 10 -20.33 19.06 6.63
C GLY A 10 -19.88 17.76 5.97
N ARG A 11 -20.81 16.86 5.77
CA ARG A 11 -20.67 15.63 4.97
C ARG A 11 -20.34 16.06 3.53
N GLY A 12 -19.12 15.74 3.08
CA GLY A 12 -18.74 15.93 1.69
C GLY A 12 -19.62 15.06 0.80
N GLN A 13 -20.33 15.69 -0.12
CA GLN A 13 -21.00 15.02 -1.22
C GLN A 13 -19.93 14.40 -2.12
N TRP A 14 -19.90 13.08 -2.18
CA TRP A 14 -19.14 12.32 -3.16
C TRP A 14 -19.73 12.60 -4.53
N ARG A 15 -19.03 13.38 -5.34
CA ARG A 15 -19.35 13.52 -6.77
C ARG A 15 -18.72 12.30 -7.47
N PHE A 16 -19.56 11.38 -7.89
CA PHE A 16 -19.20 10.36 -8.90
C PHE A 16 -18.98 11.09 -10.23
N GLY A 17 -17.75 11.44 -10.51
CA GLY A 17 -17.32 11.88 -11.82
C GLY A 17 -16.81 10.66 -12.57
N THR A 18 -17.51 10.25 -13.60
CA THR A 18 -17.00 9.36 -14.64
C THR A 18 -15.93 10.13 -15.42
N ALA A 19 -14.72 10.21 -14.86
CA ALA A 19 -13.53 10.56 -15.62
C ALA A 19 -12.81 9.24 -15.90
N PHE A 20 -12.85 8.80 -17.15
CA PHE A 20 -11.91 7.83 -17.69
C PHE A 20 -10.51 8.29 -17.29
N SER A 21 -9.85 7.59 -16.37
CA SER A 21 -8.51 7.91 -15.97
C SER A 21 -7.60 7.46 -17.11
N GLU A 22 -7.06 8.40 -17.86
CA GLU A 22 -5.73 8.22 -18.47
C GLU A 22 -4.83 7.71 -17.36
N GLY A 23 -4.27 6.51 -17.52
CA GLY A 23 -3.65 5.73 -16.45
C GLY A 23 -2.72 6.56 -15.56
N ILE A 24 -3.11 6.74 -14.31
CA ILE A 24 -2.29 7.43 -13.31
C ILE A 24 -1.00 6.61 -13.19
N ASN A 25 0.09 7.13 -13.71
CA ASN A 25 1.40 6.49 -13.63
C ASN A 25 1.99 6.73 -12.23
N LEU A 26 1.46 6.00 -11.24
CA LEU A 26 1.89 6.08 -9.84
C LEU A 26 3.33 5.59 -9.70
N LYS A 27 4.25 6.49 -9.37
CA LYS A 27 5.65 6.16 -9.11
C LYS A 27 5.81 5.65 -7.69
N THR A 28 6.22 4.41 -7.54
CA THR A 28 6.41 3.77 -6.23
C THR A 28 7.89 3.49 -5.96
N LEU A 29 8.35 3.94 -4.79
CA LEU A 29 9.67 3.62 -4.25
C LEU A 29 9.52 2.58 -3.14
N VAL A 30 10.03 1.37 -3.36
CA VAL A 30 10.07 0.29 -2.37
C VAL A 30 11.41 0.31 -1.65
N ILE A 31 11.39 0.68 -0.37
CA ILE A 31 12.54 0.65 0.54
C ILE A 31 12.54 -0.69 1.25
N VAL A 32 13.51 -1.52 0.91
CA VAL A 32 13.61 -2.89 1.41
C VAL A 32 14.69 -2.99 2.47
N SER A 33 14.31 -3.44 3.66
CA SER A 33 15.22 -3.71 4.76
C SER A 33 15.24 -5.21 5.03
N HIS A 34 16.36 -5.88 4.73
CA HIS A 34 16.56 -7.31 4.98
C HIS A 34 18.06 -7.63 5.06
N PRO A 35 18.56 -8.19 6.17
CA PRO A 35 20.02 -8.35 6.40
C PRO A 35 20.67 -9.38 5.47
N ASP A 36 19.92 -10.36 4.95
CA ASP A 36 20.43 -11.38 4.03
C ASP A 36 19.37 -11.67 2.95
N ILE A 37 19.24 -10.74 2.02
CA ILE A 37 18.17 -10.76 1.02
C ILE A 37 18.32 -11.94 0.04
N GLU A 38 19.53 -12.36 -0.25
CA GLU A 38 19.80 -13.44 -1.21
C GLU A 38 19.29 -14.80 -0.71
N LYS A 39 19.19 -14.98 0.61
CA LYS A 39 18.63 -16.20 1.23
C LYS A 39 17.14 -16.11 1.53
N SER A 40 16.51 -14.99 1.25
CA SER A 40 15.09 -14.77 1.53
C SER A 40 14.21 -15.10 0.32
N ASN A 41 13.61 -16.27 0.30
CA ASN A 41 12.66 -16.65 -0.75
C ASN A 41 11.52 -15.63 -0.90
N THR A 42 11.02 -15.10 0.22
CA THR A 42 9.96 -14.05 0.21
C THR A 42 10.45 -12.80 -0.52
N GLN A 43 11.63 -12.29 -0.16
CA GLN A 43 12.13 -11.04 -0.75
C GLN A 43 12.53 -11.23 -2.22
N GLN A 44 13.09 -12.38 -2.60
CA GLN A 44 13.40 -12.71 -4.00
C GLN A 44 12.11 -12.79 -4.84
N PHE A 45 11.05 -13.41 -4.31
CA PHE A 45 9.74 -13.46 -4.97
C PHE A 45 9.16 -12.05 -5.19
N LEU A 46 9.17 -11.21 -4.15
CA LEU A 46 8.67 -9.84 -4.24
C LEU A 46 9.49 -8.98 -5.20
N LYS A 47 10.83 -9.13 -5.18
CA LYS A 47 11.74 -8.45 -6.12
C LYS A 47 11.43 -8.81 -7.57
N ALA A 48 11.28 -10.11 -7.85
CA ALA A 48 10.92 -10.58 -9.19
C ALA A 48 9.53 -10.07 -9.62
N SER A 49 8.58 -10.03 -8.69
CA SER A 49 7.23 -9.49 -8.94
C SER A 49 7.23 -7.99 -9.25
N ALA A 50 8.06 -7.20 -8.56
CA ALA A 50 8.21 -5.76 -8.79
C ALA A 50 8.98 -5.45 -10.07
N ALA A 51 9.93 -6.28 -10.47
CA ALA A 51 10.80 -6.05 -11.63
C ALA A 51 10.06 -5.95 -12.98
N THR A 52 8.81 -6.42 -13.04
CA THR A 52 7.94 -6.30 -14.22
C THR A 52 7.23 -4.95 -14.33
N LEU A 53 7.36 -4.08 -13.32
CA LEU A 53 6.65 -2.81 -13.19
C LEU A 53 7.61 -1.65 -13.41
N SER A 54 7.52 -0.98 -14.56
CA SER A 54 8.46 0.09 -14.96
C SER A 54 8.40 1.33 -14.05
N GLN A 55 7.25 1.58 -13.38
CA GLN A 55 7.04 2.70 -12.46
C GLN A 55 7.47 2.41 -11.02
N VAL A 56 8.00 1.22 -10.73
CA VAL A 56 8.43 0.80 -9.39
C VAL A 56 9.96 0.80 -9.30
N ALA A 57 10.50 1.61 -8.40
CA ALA A 57 11.91 1.55 -8.01
C ALA A 57 12.05 0.69 -6.76
N TRP A 58 12.95 -0.30 -6.80
CA TRP A 58 13.18 -1.24 -5.70
C TRP A 58 14.57 -1.04 -5.12
N HIS A 59 14.66 -0.56 -3.88
CA HIS A 59 15.88 -0.13 -3.21
C HIS A 59 16.15 -0.94 -1.95
N HIS A 60 17.27 -1.66 -1.91
CA HIS A 60 17.70 -2.47 -0.76
C HIS A 60 18.70 -1.71 0.10
N LEU A 61 18.37 -1.49 1.38
CA LEU A 61 19.13 -0.65 2.29
C LEU A 61 20.44 -1.25 2.79
N ASP A 62 20.49 -2.57 2.98
CA ASP A 62 21.60 -3.23 3.70
C ASP A 62 22.92 -3.32 2.88
N VAL A 63 22.92 -2.89 1.61
CA VAL A 63 24.11 -2.92 0.74
C VAL A 63 24.75 -1.56 0.52
N ASN A 64 24.10 -0.46 0.94
CA ASN A 64 24.51 0.91 0.59
C ASN A 64 24.89 1.74 1.83
N LEU A 65 25.76 1.21 2.68
CA LEU A 65 26.24 1.97 3.84
C LEU A 65 27.63 2.61 3.53
N PRO A 66 27.84 3.89 3.93
CA PRO A 66 26.88 4.86 4.45
C PRO A 66 25.89 5.32 3.40
N PHE A 67 24.69 5.77 3.81
CA PHE A 67 23.67 6.26 2.88
C PHE A 67 24.09 7.58 2.21
N ASP A 68 23.86 7.69 0.92
CA ASP A 68 23.91 8.97 0.20
C ASP A 68 22.59 9.73 0.48
N VAL A 69 22.55 10.48 1.57
CA VAL A 69 21.36 11.18 2.04
C VAL A 69 20.70 12.07 0.96
N PRO A 70 21.44 12.88 0.18
CA PRO A 70 20.86 13.64 -0.93
C PRO A 70 20.21 12.75 -1.99
N ALA A 71 20.84 11.65 -2.39
CA ALA A 71 20.30 10.74 -3.39
C ALA A 71 19.03 10.02 -2.87
N GLU A 72 19.03 9.56 -1.61
CA GLU A 72 17.88 8.96 -0.94
C GLU A 72 16.70 9.94 -0.89
N GLN A 73 16.93 11.18 -0.44
CA GLN A 73 15.90 12.21 -0.39
C GLN A 73 15.36 12.57 -1.78
N HIS A 74 16.20 12.60 -2.80
CA HIS A 74 15.76 12.82 -4.18
C HIS A 74 14.85 11.68 -4.67
N ALA A 75 15.20 10.43 -4.40
CA ALA A 75 14.38 9.27 -4.76
C ALA A 75 13.00 9.31 -4.06
N ILE A 76 12.96 9.68 -2.76
CA ILE A 76 11.72 9.85 -2.00
C ILE A 76 10.86 10.97 -2.61
N GLN A 77 11.46 12.10 -2.97
CA GLN A 77 10.72 13.23 -3.58
C GLN A 77 10.11 12.87 -4.93
N ALA A 78 10.82 12.09 -5.73
CA ALA A 78 10.39 11.68 -7.06
C ALA A 78 9.25 10.64 -7.05
N ALA A 79 9.02 9.96 -5.93
CA ALA A 79 7.98 8.96 -5.77
C ALA A 79 6.66 9.59 -5.29
N ASP A 80 5.52 9.02 -5.71
CA ASP A 80 4.18 9.35 -5.22
C ASP A 80 3.82 8.46 -4.02
N ARG A 81 4.37 7.24 -4.00
CA ARG A 81 4.22 6.25 -2.93
C ARG A 81 5.57 5.77 -2.43
N ILE A 82 5.72 5.69 -1.12
CA ILE A 82 6.85 5.07 -0.44
C ILE A 82 6.34 3.78 0.21
N VAL A 83 7.05 2.68 0.02
CA VAL A 83 6.69 1.39 0.62
C VAL A 83 7.86 0.91 1.48
N PHE A 84 7.64 0.71 2.77
CA PHE A 84 8.60 0.03 3.62
C PHE A 84 8.33 -1.47 3.58
N GLN A 85 9.30 -2.24 3.09
CA GLN A 85 9.20 -3.68 2.94
C GLN A 85 10.24 -4.38 3.80
N PHE A 86 9.77 -5.20 4.77
CA PHE A 86 10.65 -5.84 5.73
C PHE A 86 10.05 -7.09 6.37
N PRO A 87 10.88 -8.03 6.86
CA PRO A 87 10.44 -9.09 7.76
C PRO A 87 10.30 -8.55 9.18
N LEU A 88 9.29 -9.03 9.90
CA LEU A 88 9.08 -8.68 11.29
C LEU A 88 10.01 -9.53 12.18
N TYR A 89 11.21 -9.04 12.43
CA TYR A 89 12.19 -9.69 13.31
C TYR A 89 12.08 -9.15 14.72
N TRP A 90 11.85 -10.05 15.68
CA TRP A 90 11.64 -9.65 17.08
C TRP A 90 10.62 -8.53 17.22
N TYR A 91 9.52 -8.63 16.45
CA TYR A 91 8.41 -7.68 16.44
C TYR A 91 8.73 -6.27 15.90
N MET A 92 9.87 -6.09 15.23
CA MET A 92 10.35 -4.83 14.67
C MET A 92 10.88 -5.04 13.25
N ALA A 93 11.06 -3.95 12.50
CA ALA A 93 11.84 -4.00 11.27
C ALA A 93 13.33 -4.22 11.58
N PRO A 94 14.12 -4.75 10.63
CA PRO A 94 15.57 -4.83 10.75
C PRO A 94 16.21 -3.46 11.00
N ALA A 95 17.39 -3.46 11.60
CA ALA A 95 18.09 -2.25 12.04
C ALA A 95 18.36 -1.25 10.92
N SER A 96 18.60 -1.72 9.68
CA SER A 96 18.85 -0.85 8.53
C SER A 96 17.71 0.13 8.24
N LEU A 97 16.44 -0.27 8.43
CA LEU A 97 15.32 0.66 8.27
C LEU A 97 15.34 1.77 9.32
N HIS A 98 15.63 1.45 10.58
CA HIS A 98 15.74 2.45 11.65
C HIS A 98 16.91 3.40 11.42
N GLN A 99 18.06 2.88 11.01
CA GLN A 99 19.22 3.69 10.68
C GLN A 99 18.90 4.63 9.51
N TRP A 100 18.32 4.12 8.43
CA TRP A 100 17.93 4.92 7.28
C TRP A 100 16.92 6.03 7.66
N LEU A 101 15.90 5.71 8.46
CA LEU A 101 14.95 6.71 8.95
C LEU A 101 15.66 7.80 9.78
N THR A 102 16.65 7.44 10.59
CA THR A 102 17.40 8.41 11.42
C THR A 102 18.29 9.33 10.58
N GLU A 103 18.92 8.81 9.53
CA GLU A 103 19.90 9.54 8.73
C GLU A 103 19.27 10.32 7.57
N VAL A 104 18.22 9.77 6.94
CA VAL A 104 17.61 10.31 5.70
C VAL A 104 16.34 11.12 6.00
N TRP A 105 15.57 10.71 7.01
CA TRP A 105 14.25 11.27 7.33
C TRP A 105 14.34 12.52 8.21
N LEU A 106 15.06 13.53 7.73
CA LEU A 106 15.40 14.72 8.51
C LEU A 106 14.25 15.71 8.63
N LYS A 107 14.19 16.46 9.75
CA LYS A 107 13.11 17.38 10.10
C LYS A 107 12.72 18.35 8.98
N GLN A 108 13.68 19.00 8.34
CA GLN A 108 13.39 19.99 7.27
C GLN A 108 12.95 19.35 5.96
N PHE A 109 13.21 18.05 5.80
CA PHE A 109 12.83 17.27 4.62
C PHE A 109 11.43 16.68 4.75
N VAL A 110 11.16 15.95 5.85
CA VAL A 110 9.92 15.20 6.00
C VAL A 110 8.79 16.00 6.64
N TYR A 111 9.10 16.96 7.49
CA TYR A 111 8.12 17.89 8.07
C TYR A 111 8.79 19.21 8.50
N ASP A 112 8.03 20.30 8.45
CA ASP A 112 8.40 21.62 8.99
C ASP A 112 7.15 22.33 9.55
N ALA A 113 7.27 23.65 9.82
CA ALA A 113 6.15 24.46 10.30
C ALA A 113 5.01 24.61 9.26
N HIS A 114 5.27 24.36 7.99
CA HIS A 114 4.34 24.51 6.86
C HIS A 114 3.92 23.17 6.25
N GLY A 115 4.34 22.05 6.84
CA GLY A 115 4.11 20.69 6.34
C GLY A 115 5.24 20.18 5.49
N GLY A 116 5.97 19.23 5.59
CA GLY A 116 7.15 18.77 4.83
C GLY A 116 6.86 18.40 3.37
N LEU A 117 7.90 17.95 2.67
CA LEU A 117 7.86 17.61 1.25
C LEU A 117 7.11 16.29 0.95
N LEU A 118 6.70 15.57 1.99
CA LEU A 118 6.03 14.26 1.84
C LEU A 118 4.51 14.33 1.91
N ARG A 119 3.94 15.47 2.25
CA ARG A 119 2.49 15.65 2.39
C ARG A 119 1.74 15.23 1.12
N GLY A 120 0.72 14.41 1.29
CA GLY A 120 -0.14 13.92 0.20
C GLY A 120 0.47 12.78 -0.62
N LYS A 121 1.68 12.29 -0.27
CA LYS A 121 2.18 11.01 -0.77
C LYS A 121 1.62 9.88 0.09
N SER A 122 1.58 8.65 -0.44
CA SER A 122 1.14 7.48 0.34
C SER A 122 2.33 6.71 0.94
N LEU A 123 2.11 6.18 2.15
CA LEU A 123 3.03 5.24 2.80
C LEU A 123 2.39 3.85 2.83
N GLY A 124 3.04 2.88 2.20
CA GLY A 124 2.70 1.48 2.28
C GLY A 124 3.62 0.70 3.21
N LEU A 125 3.11 -0.38 3.80
CA LEU A 125 3.89 -1.33 4.58
C LEU A 125 3.70 -2.73 4.00
N VAL A 126 4.80 -3.39 3.62
CA VAL A 126 4.82 -4.80 3.20
C VAL A 126 5.60 -5.58 4.25
N VAL A 127 4.90 -6.36 5.05
CA VAL A 127 5.45 -6.98 6.26
C VAL A 127 5.33 -8.50 6.19
N SER A 128 6.46 -9.20 6.18
CA SER A 128 6.49 -10.67 6.22
C SER A 128 6.83 -11.20 7.61
N PHE A 129 6.24 -12.32 7.98
CA PHE A 129 6.49 -12.96 9.28
C PHE A 129 6.23 -14.48 9.24
N SER A 130 6.86 -15.21 10.17
CA SER A 130 6.87 -16.68 10.20
C SER A 130 5.67 -17.32 10.90
N GLN A 131 4.97 -16.56 11.78
CA GLN A 131 3.80 -17.07 12.48
C GLN A 131 2.54 -16.91 11.63
N PRO A 132 1.47 -17.71 11.82
CA PRO A 132 0.19 -17.45 11.19
C PRO A 132 -0.42 -16.13 11.67
N GLU A 133 -1.23 -15.48 10.84
CA GLU A 133 -1.89 -14.20 11.20
C GLU A 133 -2.71 -14.30 12.48
N ALA A 134 -3.38 -15.43 12.70
CA ALA A 134 -4.13 -15.70 13.93
C ALA A 134 -3.28 -15.60 15.22
N ALA A 135 -1.95 -15.76 15.13
CA ALA A 135 -1.07 -15.56 16.28
C ALA A 135 -1.00 -14.10 16.74
N TYR A 136 -1.25 -13.15 15.83
CA TYR A 136 -1.21 -11.70 16.05
C TYR A 136 -2.59 -11.09 16.27
N GLN A 137 -3.49 -11.80 16.92
CA GLN A 137 -4.83 -11.36 17.26
C GLN A 137 -5.02 -11.38 18.78
N LEU A 138 -6.08 -10.75 19.26
CA LEU A 138 -6.46 -10.84 20.66
C LEU A 138 -6.73 -12.31 21.04
N GLY A 139 -6.05 -12.79 22.08
CA GLY A 139 -6.07 -14.21 22.46
C GLY A 139 -5.17 -15.12 21.61
N GLY A 140 -4.48 -14.60 20.61
CA GLY A 140 -3.48 -15.33 19.84
C GLY A 140 -2.20 -15.59 20.63
N LYS A 141 -1.34 -16.49 20.10
CA LYS A 141 -0.11 -16.94 20.78
C LYS A 141 0.88 -15.80 21.11
N VAL A 142 0.93 -14.76 20.29
CA VAL A 142 1.81 -13.59 20.48
C VAL A 142 1.28 -12.66 21.58
N GLY A 143 -0.05 -12.63 21.77
CA GLY A 143 -0.70 -11.79 22.79
C GLY A 143 -0.87 -10.32 22.39
N PHE A 144 -0.35 -9.92 21.23
CA PHE A 144 -0.45 -8.57 20.68
C PHE A 144 -0.89 -8.63 19.22
N SER A 145 -1.66 -7.63 18.77
CA SER A 145 -2.06 -7.53 17.38
C SER A 145 -0.91 -7.03 16.50
N LEU A 146 -0.91 -7.40 15.22
CA LEU A 146 0.07 -6.90 14.26
C LEU A 146 0.06 -5.36 14.19
N SER A 147 -1.12 -4.75 14.24
CA SER A 147 -1.28 -3.29 14.23
C SER A 147 -0.52 -2.60 15.38
N GLN A 148 -0.41 -3.24 16.56
CA GLN A 148 0.34 -2.67 17.68
C GLN A 148 1.85 -2.59 17.37
N PHE A 149 2.39 -3.56 16.66
CA PHE A 149 3.80 -3.53 16.23
C PHE A 149 4.05 -2.51 15.10
N LEU A 150 3.02 -2.19 14.31
CA LEU A 150 3.11 -1.22 13.22
C LEU A 150 2.74 0.22 13.62
N THR A 151 2.32 0.45 14.86
CA THR A 151 1.98 1.78 15.40
C THR A 151 3.06 2.85 15.18
N PRO A 152 4.38 2.57 15.30
CA PRO A 152 5.41 3.57 15.01
C PRO A 152 5.35 4.14 13.59
N TYR A 153 5.01 3.32 12.60
CA TYR A 153 4.88 3.75 11.20
C TYR A 153 3.61 4.57 10.97
N ALA A 154 2.53 4.24 11.68
CA ALA A 154 1.31 5.05 11.67
C ALA A 154 1.57 6.44 12.26
N ALA A 155 2.28 6.52 13.39
CA ALA A 155 2.68 7.79 13.99
C ALA A 155 3.63 8.59 13.09
N LEU A 156 4.52 7.91 12.35
CA LEU A 156 5.41 8.53 11.38
C LEU A 156 4.60 9.12 10.21
N ALA A 157 3.65 8.37 9.66
CA ALA A 157 2.77 8.83 8.58
C ALA A 157 1.96 10.06 8.99
N GLU A 158 1.30 10.01 10.16
CA GLU A 158 0.56 11.15 10.73
C GLU A 158 1.44 12.39 10.89
N LYS A 159 2.64 12.21 11.45
CA LYS A 159 3.59 13.32 11.69
C LYS A 159 4.06 13.99 10.40
N THR A 160 4.24 13.22 9.33
CA THR A 160 4.79 13.68 8.05
C THR A 160 3.73 14.04 7.02
N GLY A 161 2.44 13.81 7.34
CA GLY A 161 1.30 14.07 6.44
C GLY A 161 1.23 13.09 5.26
N LEU A 162 1.75 11.87 5.45
CA LEU A 162 1.61 10.76 4.51
C LEU A 162 0.27 10.06 4.72
N ASP A 163 -0.37 9.66 3.63
CA ASP A 163 -1.57 8.82 3.66
C ASP A 163 -1.16 7.35 3.86
N LEU A 164 -1.40 6.82 5.07
CA LEU A 164 -1.03 5.45 5.40
C LEU A 164 -2.02 4.46 4.76
N LEU A 165 -1.49 3.55 3.94
CA LEU A 165 -2.26 2.45 3.36
C LEU A 165 -2.43 1.30 4.36
N ALA A 166 -3.47 0.49 4.19
CA ALA A 166 -3.59 -0.78 4.89
C ALA A 166 -2.35 -1.66 4.63
N PRO A 167 -1.72 -2.24 5.66
CA PRO A 167 -0.51 -3.04 5.46
C PRO A 167 -0.75 -4.29 4.62
N LEU A 168 0.11 -4.58 3.65
CA LEU A 168 0.16 -5.86 2.97
C LEU A 168 0.96 -6.85 3.82
N THR A 169 0.27 -7.81 4.40
CA THR A 169 0.85 -8.83 5.28
C THR A 169 1.13 -10.12 4.52
N ILE A 170 2.27 -10.75 4.83
CA ILE A 170 2.72 -12.01 4.23
C ILE A 170 3.10 -12.97 5.36
N SER A 171 2.15 -13.81 5.76
CA SER A 171 2.38 -14.81 6.80
C SER A 171 2.89 -16.12 6.18
N GLN A 172 3.87 -16.75 6.85
CA GLN A 172 4.31 -18.12 6.55
C GLN A 172 4.56 -18.39 5.05
N PHE A 173 5.23 -17.48 4.35
CA PHE A 173 5.42 -17.56 2.89
C PHE A 173 5.88 -18.96 2.42
N ALA A 174 6.84 -19.58 3.10
CA ALA A 174 7.37 -20.90 2.73
C ALA A 174 6.36 -22.04 2.84
N ASN A 175 5.27 -21.84 3.57
CA ASN A 175 4.20 -22.83 3.78
C ASN A 175 2.97 -22.55 2.90
N GLN A 176 3.00 -21.51 2.07
CA GLN A 176 1.90 -21.15 1.19
C GLN A 176 1.86 -22.06 -0.02
N THR A 177 0.65 -22.28 -0.57
CA THR A 177 0.44 -23.02 -1.82
C THR A 177 0.83 -22.17 -3.03
N ASP A 178 1.02 -22.81 -4.20
CA ASP A 178 1.28 -22.10 -5.46
C ASP A 178 0.17 -21.10 -5.80
N MET A 179 -1.08 -21.44 -5.54
CA MET A 179 -2.21 -20.54 -5.73
C MET A 179 -2.11 -19.31 -4.80
N ALA A 180 -1.72 -19.50 -3.55
CA ALA A 180 -1.51 -18.38 -2.62
C ALA A 180 -0.35 -17.47 -3.06
N HIS A 181 0.73 -18.04 -3.62
CA HIS A 181 1.81 -17.26 -4.23
C HIS A 181 1.33 -16.47 -5.45
N GLN A 182 0.50 -17.05 -6.32
CA GLN A 182 -0.09 -16.33 -7.45
C GLN A 182 -0.98 -15.16 -6.99
N GLN A 183 -1.83 -15.41 -5.99
CA GLN A 183 -2.64 -14.35 -5.38
C GLN A 183 -1.78 -13.25 -4.74
N LEU A 184 -0.71 -13.63 -4.05
CA LEU A 184 0.24 -12.69 -3.47
C LEU A 184 0.91 -11.83 -4.54
N LEU A 185 1.35 -12.44 -5.67
CA LEU A 185 1.94 -11.70 -6.79
C LEU A 185 0.99 -10.61 -7.28
N VAL A 186 -0.27 -10.95 -7.52
CA VAL A 186 -1.28 -9.99 -7.98
C VAL A 186 -1.51 -8.90 -6.92
N ARG A 187 -1.80 -9.28 -5.67
CA ARG A 187 -2.02 -8.33 -4.58
C ARG A 187 -0.84 -7.38 -4.36
N TYR A 188 0.39 -7.89 -4.47
CA TYR A 188 1.58 -7.08 -4.35
C TYR A 188 1.71 -6.09 -5.51
N GLN A 189 1.48 -6.52 -6.75
CA GLN A 189 1.49 -5.63 -7.90
C GLN A 189 0.41 -4.55 -7.82
N GLN A 190 -0.81 -4.92 -7.43
CA GLN A 190 -1.90 -3.96 -7.17
C GLN A 190 -1.52 -2.97 -6.06
N TYR A 191 -0.94 -3.46 -4.97
CA TYR A 191 -0.47 -2.62 -3.87
C TYR A 191 0.57 -1.57 -4.30
N LEU A 192 1.41 -1.90 -5.28
CA LEU A 192 2.43 -1.00 -5.82
C LEU A 192 1.93 -0.06 -6.91
N THR A 193 0.79 -0.34 -7.55
CA THR A 193 0.38 0.36 -8.78
C THR A 193 -0.99 1.05 -8.71
N LEU A 194 -1.90 0.61 -7.84
CA LEU A 194 -3.22 1.23 -7.67
C LEU A 194 -3.15 2.40 -6.70
N VAL A 195 -3.94 3.43 -6.93
CA VAL A 195 -4.06 4.57 -5.99
C VAL A 195 -4.69 4.09 -4.68
N HIS A 196 -5.77 3.32 -4.77
CA HIS A 196 -6.47 2.73 -3.65
C HIS A 196 -6.44 1.19 -3.77
N PRO A 197 -5.38 0.53 -3.25
CA PRO A 197 -5.20 -0.93 -3.43
C PRO A 197 -6.32 -1.79 -2.85
N ASP A 198 -7.10 -1.25 -1.92
CA ASP A 198 -8.24 -1.92 -1.27
C ASP A 198 -9.58 -1.62 -1.97
N ASP A 199 -9.60 -0.80 -3.02
CA ASP A 199 -10.80 -0.48 -3.79
C ASP A 199 -11.10 -1.60 -4.78
N PRO A 200 -12.26 -2.29 -4.66
CA PRO A 200 -12.63 -3.39 -5.55
C PRO A 200 -12.78 -2.96 -7.02
N ASP A 201 -13.20 -1.73 -7.26
CA ASP A 201 -13.43 -1.23 -8.62
C ASP A 201 -12.09 -0.94 -9.31
N GLU A 202 -11.11 -0.34 -8.60
CA GLU A 202 -9.74 -0.20 -9.10
C GLU A 202 -9.08 -1.57 -9.32
N GLN A 203 -9.30 -2.54 -8.44
CA GLN A 203 -8.79 -3.90 -8.60
C GLN A 203 -9.39 -4.59 -9.84
N ALA A 204 -10.70 -4.47 -10.06
CA ALA A 204 -11.36 -5.03 -11.24
C ALA A 204 -10.82 -4.41 -12.53
N GLN A 205 -10.71 -3.07 -12.59
CA GLN A 205 -10.13 -2.37 -13.73
C GLN A 205 -8.70 -2.79 -14.02
N TRP A 206 -7.87 -2.96 -12.97
CA TRP A 206 -6.50 -3.45 -13.10
C TRP A 206 -6.41 -4.84 -13.77
N TYR A 207 -7.35 -5.75 -13.45
CA TYR A 207 -7.44 -7.04 -14.13
C TYR A 207 -7.87 -6.91 -15.58
N ILE A 208 -8.90 -6.08 -15.84
CA ILE A 208 -9.41 -5.84 -17.20
C ILE A 208 -8.29 -5.34 -18.11
N ASP A 209 -7.55 -4.32 -17.68
CA ASP A 209 -6.46 -3.72 -18.44
C ASP A 209 -5.37 -4.73 -18.80
N ARG A 210 -5.00 -5.61 -17.86
CA ARG A 210 -3.99 -6.64 -18.07
C ARG A 210 -4.47 -7.78 -18.97
N LEU A 211 -5.72 -8.18 -18.85
CA LEU A 211 -6.32 -9.20 -19.70
C LEU A 211 -6.50 -8.68 -21.14
N GLN A 212 -6.85 -7.40 -21.32
CA GLN A 212 -6.95 -6.76 -22.63
C GLN A 212 -5.59 -6.63 -23.34
N ALA A 213 -4.52 -6.45 -22.60
CA ALA A 213 -3.17 -6.36 -23.15
C ALA A 213 -2.70 -7.65 -23.84
N ASN A 214 -3.34 -8.80 -23.55
CA ASN A 214 -3.04 -10.08 -24.17
C ASN A 214 -4.22 -10.56 -25.03
N PRO A 215 -4.05 -10.71 -26.37
CA PRO A 215 -5.12 -11.13 -27.28
C PRO A 215 -5.79 -12.46 -26.90
N GLU A 216 -5.06 -13.38 -26.26
CA GLU A 216 -5.61 -14.69 -25.85
C GLU A 216 -6.60 -14.58 -24.67
N THR A 217 -6.55 -13.50 -23.91
CA THR A 217 -7.38 -13.27 -22.73
C THR A 217 -8.39 -12.12 -22.90
N SER A 218 -8.44 -11.47 -24.04
CA SER A 218 -9.34 -10.32 -24.30
C SER A 218 -10.82 -10.66 -24.08
N MET A 219 -11.27 -11.86 -24.45
CA MET A 219 -12.64 -12.31 -24.19
C MET A 219 -12.96 -12.40 -22.69
N LEU A 220 -12.00 -12.77 -21.85
CA LEU A 220 -12.16 -12.76 -20.39
C LEU A 220 -12.24 -11.35 -19.84
N ALA A 221 -11.49 -10.41 -20.42
CA ALA A 221 -11.58 -9.00 -20.08
C ALA A 221 -12.98 -8.45 -20.34
N ASP A 222 -13.56 -8.74 -21.51
CA ASP A 222 -14.91 -8.30 -21.87
C ASP A 222 -15.99 -8.88 -20.94
N GLN A 223 -15.84 -10.15 -20.55
CA GLN A 223 -16.74 -10.78 -19.58
C GLN A 223 -16.62 -10.14 -18.19
N LEU A 224 -15.42 -9.85 -17.74
CA LEU A 224 -15.18 -9.20 -16.45
C LEU A 224 -15.73 -7.77 -16.44
N ALA A 225 -15.53 -7.01 -17.51
CA ALA A 225 -16.08 -5.67 -17.67
C ALA A 225 -17.62 -5.69 -17.60
N ALA A 226 -18.26 -6.62 -18.32
CA ALA A 226 -19.72 -6.76 -18.29
C ALA A 226 -20.27 -7.10 -16.89
N GLN A 227 -19.54 -7.91 -16.11
CA GLN A 227 -19.91 -8.22 -14.71
C GLN A 227 -19.74 -7.01 -13.80
N THR A 228 -18.70 -6.21 -13.98
CA THR A 228 -18.47 -4.97 -13.23
C THR A 228 -19.59 -3.97 -13.50
N ASP A 229 -19.96 -3.76 -14.76
CA ASP A 229 -21.08 -2.91 -15.15
C ASP A 229 -22.41 -3.34 -14.51
N GLU A 230 -22.67 -4.64 -14.42
CA GLU A 230 -23.88 -5.16 -13.77
C GLU A 230 -23.87 -4.92 -12.26
N ILE A 231 -22.74 -5.09 -11.60
CA ILE A 231 -22.58 -4.77 -10.17
C ILE A 231 -22.88 -3.29 -9.92
N ASP A 232 -22.39 -2.40 -10.76
CA ASP A 232 -22.63 -0.97 -10.63
C ASP A 232 -24.10 -0.58 -10.83
N ARG A 233 -24.79 -1.22 -11.78
CA ARG A 233 -26.24 -1.07 -11.92
C ARG A 233 -26.99 -1.51 -10.67
N LEU A 234 -26.64 -2.66 -10.09
CA LEU A 234 -27.24 -3.14 -8.86
C LEU A 234 -26.97 -2.20 -7.66
N ARG A 235 -25.75 -1.64 -7.56
CA ARG A 235 -25.41 -0.64 -6.53
C ARG A 235 -26.29 0.62 -6.67
N LEU A 236 -26.48 1.12 -7.89
CA LEU A 236 -27.36 2.28 -8.16
C LEU A 236 -28.81 1.98 -7.75
N THR A 237 -29.34 0.82 -8.15
CA THR A 237 -30.70 0.40 -7.78
C THR A 237 -30.88 0.31 -6.27
N LEU A 238 -29.90 -0.26 -5.55
CA LEU A 238 -29.92 -0.33 -4.10
C LEU A 238 -29.88 1.06 -3.43
N HIS A 239 -29.14 1.99 -4.02
CA HIS A 239 -29.10 3.37 -3.52
C HIS A 239 -30.46 4.08 -3.68
N GLU A 240 -31.10 3.91 -4.84
CA GLU A 240 -32.43 4.46 -5.13
C GLU A 240 -33.50 3.89 -4.18
N LEU A 241 -33.50 2.57 -3.95
CA LEU A 241 -34.42 1.92 -3.02
C LEU A 241 -34.27 2.46 -1.59
N LYS A 242 -33.04 2.61 -1.10
CA LYS A 242 -32.77 3.18 0.23
C LYS A 242 -33.17 4.65 0.36
N ALA A 243 -33.04 5.42 -0.71
CA ALA A 243 -33.48 6.81 -0.74
C ALA A 243 -35.00 6.93 -0.68
N GLY A 244 -35.73 6.01 -1.37
CA GLY A 244 -37.20 5.98 -1.36
C GLY A 244 -37.83 5.46 -0.05
N GLU A 245 -37.09 4.72 0.79
CA GLU A 245 -37.56 4.27 2.12
C GLU A 245 -37.39 5.35 3.22
N SER A 246 -36.74 6.48 2.90
CA SER A 246 -36.43 7.56 3.84
C SER A 246 -37.41 8.74 3.75
N GLU A 247 -38.41 8.67 2.87
CA GLU A 247 -39.54 9.59 2.75
C GLU A 247 -40.80 8.99 3.44
#